data_a074bdfc352c2ddf550e57ab3701a505
#
_entry.id   a074bdfc352c2ddf550e57ab3701a505
#
_cell.length_a   1.000
_cell.length_b   1.000
_cell.length_c   1.000
_cell.angle_alpha   90.00
_cell.angle_beta   90.00
_cell.angle_gamma   90.00
#
_symmetry.space_group_name_H-M   'P 1'
#
loop_
_entity.id
_entity.type
_entity.pdbx_description
1 polymer ?
#
loop_
_entity_poly.entity_id
_entity_poly.type
_entity_poly.pdbx_seq_one_letter_code
_entity_poly.pdbx_strand_id
1 'polypeptide(L)'
;MSHKLDQAFEKALAYIDSNIAAPLNIDTLATIADLPACHFQHLFYSLYRLSIEEYVELLKSLQAAHQLGFGEQISLEAIATNLGYNNESDFVDSFTHSIGQSPQSFRQAPDWNNFFAKQQPLKSFESPQDGMLTADVEIVSMDALTLASVTHNALCQGNA
;
A
#
# COMPACT_ATOMS: atom_id res chain seq x y z
N MET A 1 -21.90 5.73 9.85
CA MET A 1 -21.44 4.87 8.75
C MET A 1 -19.96 5.04 8.46
N SER A 2 -19.45 6.25 8.39
CA SER A 2 -18.02 6.49 8.10
C SER A 2 -17.09 5.78 9.07
N HIS A 3 -17.32 5.90 10.36
CA HIS A 3 -16.46 5.31 11.40
C HIS A 3 -16.33 3.78 11.32
N LYS A 4 -17.39 3.09 10.91
CA LYS A 4 -17.36 1.62 10.76
C LYS A 4 -16.54 1.22 9.52
N LEU A 5 -16.59 2.03 8.48
CA LEU A 5 -15.83 1.80 7.24
C LEU A 5 -14.33 2.07 7.47
N ASP A 6 -13.99 3.15 8.20
CA ASP A 6 -12.60 3.45 8.58
C ASP A 6 -11.97 2.30 9.35
N GLN A 7 -12.66 1.80 10.37
CA GLN A 7 -12.19 0.66 11.16
C GLN A 7 -12.04 -0.62 10.33
N ALA A 8 -12.91 -0.82 9.36
CA ALA A 8 -12.83 -1.96 8.47
C ALA A 8 -11.60 -1.89 7.55
N PHE A 9 -11.33 -0.70 7.01
CA PHE A 9 -10.12 -0.45 6.21
C PHE A 9 -8.84 -0.57 7.05
N GLU A 10 -8.81 0.01 8.25
CA GLU A 10 -7.68 -0.13 9.18
C GLU A 10 -7.35 -1.59 9.48
N LYS A 11 -8.37 -2.43 9.68
CA LYS A 11 -8.18 -3.87 9.89
C LYS A 11 -7.60 -4.56 8.66
N ALA A 12 -8.07 -4.21 7.47
CA ALA A 12 -7.55 -4.78 6.23
C ALA A 12 -6.09 -4.36 5.99
N LEU A 13 -5.74 -3.10 6.24
CA LEU A 13 -4.37 -2.60 6.15
C LEU A 13 -3.46 -3.27 7.20
N ALA A 14 -3.91 -3.38 8.44
CA ALA A 14 -3.16 -4.09 9.49
C ALA A 14 -2.94 -5.58 9.15
N TYR A 15 -3.91 -6.20 8.49
CA TYR A 15 -3.75 -7.57 7.99
C TYR A 15 -2.68 -7.66 6.91
N ILE A 16 -2.63 -6.71 5.98
CA ILE A 16 -1.59 -6.64 4.95
C ILE A 16 -0.21 -6.53 5.61
N ASP A 17 -0.05 -5.58 6.55
CA ASP A 17 1.22 -5.38 7.26
C ASP A 17 1.69 -6.63 8.00
N SER A 18 0.77 -7.33 8.62
CA SER A 18 1.07 -8.55 9.39
C SER A 18 1.37 -9.76 8.49
N ASN A 19 0.93 -9.74 7.25
CA ASN A 19 1.02 -10.85 6.31
C ASN A 19 1.72 -10.48 5.00
N ILE A 20 2.64 -9.54 5.04
CA ILE A 20 3.29 -9.00 3.84
C ILE A 20 4.02 -10.05 3.00
N ALA A 21 4.49 -11.11 3.63
CA ALA A 21 5.14 -12.24 2.97
C ALA A 21 4.16 -13.25 2.34
N ALA A 22 2.89 -13.18 2.73
CA ALA A 22 1.87 -14.07 2.20
C ALA A 22 1.36 -13.60 0.84
N PRO A 23 0.89 -14.52 -0.01
CA PRO A 23 0.24 -14.13 -1.26
C PRO A 23 -1.00 -13.29 -0.96
N LEU A 24 -1.09 -12.16 -1.62
CA LEU A 24 -2.20 -11.24 -1.47
C LEU A 24 -3.49 -11.89 -1.97
N ASN A 25 -4.51 -11.90 -1.12
CA ASN A 25 -5.85 -12.36 -1.48
C ASN A 25 -6.87 -11.24 -1.24
N ILE A 26 -7.35 -10.66 -2.32
CA ILE A 26 -8.31 -9.55 -2.30
C ILE A 26 -9.63 -9.96 -1.65
N ASP A 27 -10.10 -11.18 -1.87
CA ASP A 27 -11.33 -11.68 -1.25
C ASP A 27 -11.23 -11.74 0.27
N THR A 28 -10.04 -12.11 0.79
CA THR A 28 -9.77 -12.10 2.23
C THR A 28 -9.83 -10.68 2.78
N LEU A 29 -9.18 -9.72 2.11
CA LEU A 29 -9.19 -8.31 2.52
C LEU A 29 -10.61 -7.72 2.49
N ALA A 30 -11.35 -8.00 1.45
CA ALA A 30 -12.73 -7.57 1.30
C ALA A 30 -13.63 -8.16 2.40
N THR A 31 -13.42 -9.42 2.76
CA THR A 31 -14.11 -10.09 3.87
C THR A 31 -13.79 -9.43 5.20
N ILE A 32 -12.52 -9.10 5.46
CA ILE A 32 -12.09 -8.39 6.68
C ILE A 32 -12.74 -7.01 6.77
N ALA A 33 -12.86 -6.34 5.62
CA ALA A 33 -13.50 -5.03 5.51
C ALA A 33 -15.04 -5.09 5.50
N ASP A 34 -15.64 -6.28 5.51
CA ASP A 34 -17.09 -6.49 5.38
C ASP A 34 -17.66 -5.81 4.13
N LEU A 35 -16.94 -5.92 3.02
CA LEU A 35 -17.27 -5.31 1.73
C LEU A 35 -17.18 -6.34 0.60
N PRO A 36 -17.96 -6.20 -0.45
CA PRO A 36 -17.71 -6.93 -1.69
C PRO A 36 -16.34 -6.57 -2.27
N ALA A 37 -15.65 -7.55 -2.87
CA ALA A 37 -14.28 -7.36 -3.40
C ALA A 37 -14.21 -6.19 -4.40
N CYS A 38 -15.19 -6.06 -5.29
CA CYS A 38 -15.29 -4.93 -6.21
C CYS A 38 -15.35 -3.57 -5.47
N HIS A 39 -16.17 -3.46 -4.44
CA HIS A 39 -16.27 -2.27 -3.61
C HIS A 39 -14.97 -1.93 -2.90
N PHE A 40 -14.34 -2.94 -2.32
CA PHE A 40 -13.08 -2.77 -1.60
C PHE A 40 -11.98 -2.21 -2.52
N GLN A 41 -11.78 -2.81 -3.70
CA GLN A 41 -10.79 -2.36 -4.68
C GLN A 41 -11.05 -0.92 -5.17
N HIS A 42 -12.29 -0.61 -5.56
CA HIS A 42 -12.64 0.72 -6.04
C HIS A 42 -12.47 1.79 -4.98
N LEU A 43 -12.89 1.48 -3.76
CA LEU A 43 -12.76 2.40 -2.64
C LEU A 43 -11.30 2.63 -2.27
N PHE A 44 -10.50 1.56 -2.25
CA PHE A 44 -9.07 1.62 -2.01
C PHE A 44 -8.38 2.52 -3.04
N TYR A 45 -8.63 2.27 -4.34
CA TYR A 45 -8.06 3.09 -5.41
C TYR A 45 -8.54 4.56 -5.36
N SER A 46 -9.79 4.78 -5.01
CA SER A 46 -10.34 6.15 -4.90
C SER A 46 -9.67 6.95 -3.78
N LEU A 47 -9.37 6.28 -2.65
CA LEU A 47 -8.74 6.91 -1.49
C LEU A 47 -7.24 7.14 -1.69
N TYR A 48 -6.55 6.15 -2.22
CA TYR A 48 -5.08 6.12 -2.20
C TYR A 48 -4.42 6.29 -3.56
N ARG A 49 -5.20 6.26 -4.63
CA ARG A 49 -4.72 6.34 -6.02
C ARG A 49 -3.70 5.27 -6.40
N LEU A 50 -3.72 4.17 -5.67
CA LEU A 50 -2.90 2.99 -5.88
C LEU A 50 -3.79 1.75 -5.94
N SER A 51 -3.40 0.76 -6.71
CA SER A 51 -3.96 -0.57 -6.55
C SER A 51 -3.44 -1.21 -5.25
N ILE A 52 -4.11 -2.25 -4.79
CA ILE A 52 -3.71 -2.99 -3.58
C ILE A 52 -2.34 -3.66 -3.81
N GLU A 53 -2.11 -4.16 -5.00
CA GLU A 53 -0.86 -4.77 -5.41
C GLU A 53 0.30 -3.78 -5.37
N GLU A 54 0.10 -2.59 -5.93
CA GLU A 54 1.10 -1.50 -5.88
C GLU A 54 1.40 -1.08 -4.45
N TYR A 55 0.38 -1.01 -3.60
CA TYR A 55 0.55 -0.72 -2.18
C TYR A 55 1.43 -1.75 -1.47
N VAL A 56 1.16 -3.04 -1.69
CA VAL A 56 1.94 -4.13 -1.10
C VAL A 56 3.39 -4.11 -1.59
N GLU A 57 3.63 -3.87 -2.87
CA GLU A 57 4.99 -3.75 -3.42
C GLU A 57 5.75 -2.56 -2.81
N LEU A 58 5.10 -1.43 -2.62
CA LEU A 58 5.70 -0.28 -1.94
C LEU A 58 6.02 -0.59 -0.48
N LEU A 59 5.14 -1.28 0.25
CA LEU A 59 5.41 -1.72 1.63
C LEU A 59 6.59 -2.70 1.70
N LYS A 60 6.67 -3.65 0.80
CA LYS A 60 7.80 -4.57 0.71
C LYS A 60 9.10 -3.81 0.45
N SER A 61 9.07 -2.86 -0.46
CA SER A 61 10.23 -2.00 -0.76
C SER A 61 10.66 -1.15 0.45
N LEU A 62 9.70 -0.63 1.20
CA LEU A 62 9.96 0.12 2.45
C LEU A 62 10.63 -0.75 3.50
N GLN A 63 10.10 -1.94 3.75
CA GLN A 63 10.69 -2.88 4.70
C GLN A 63 12.08 -3.36 4.27
N ALA A 64 12.26 -3.63 2.97
CA ALA A 64 13.57 -3.99 2.42
C ALA A 64 14.58 -2.85 2.59
N ALA A 65 14.21 -1.63 2.26
CA ALA A 65 15.08 -0.46 2.41
C ALA A 65 15.50 -0.22 3.87
N HIS A 66 14.58 -0.43 4.80
CA HIS A 66 14.88 -0.36 6.22
C HIS A 66 15.89 -1.43 6.65
N GLN A 67 15.71 -2.68 6.22
CA GLN A 67 16.65 -3.77 6.51
C GLN A 67 18.02 -3.56 5.85
N LEU A 68 18.04 -3.00 4.64
CA LEU A 68 19.27 -2.70 3.91
C LEU A 68 20.07 -1.51 4.51
N GLY A 69 19.34 -0.47 4.94
CA GLY A 69 19.93 0.77 5.43
C GLY A 69 20.31 0.76 6.91
N PHE A 70 19.55 0.08 7.73
CA PHE A 70 19.67 0.11 9.19
C PHE A 70 19.83 -1.26 9.84
N GLY A 71 19.62 -2.34 9.07
CA GLY A 71 19.76 -3.71 9.55
C GLY A 71 21.22 -4.14 9.65
N GLU A 72 21.48 -5.11 10.50
CA GLU A 72 22.72 -5.87 10.46
C GLU A 72 22.87 -6.54 9.09
N GLN A 73 24.07 -7.07 8.78
CA GLN A 73 24.38 -7.66 7.46
C GLN A 73 23.50 -8.88 7.13
N ILE A 74 22.23 -8.63 6.89
CA ILE A 74 21.28 -9.64 6.43
C ILE A 74 21.52 -9.89 4.94
N SER A 75 21.56 -11.17 4.53
CA SER A 75 21.72 -11.52 3.12
C SER A 75 20.49 -11.09 2.29
N LEU A 76 20.70 -10.80 1.01
CA LEU A 76 19.59 -10.46 0.11
C LEU A 76 18.60 -11.61 -0.02
N GLU A 77 19.07 -12.84 0.00
CA GLU A 77 18.26 -14.05 0.00
C GLU A 77 17.33 -14.13 1.24
N ALA A 78 17.87 -13.77 2.43
CA ALA A 78 17.07 -13.74 3.66
C ALA A 78 16.00 -12.63 3.60
N ILE A 79 16.34 -11.47 3.08
CA ILE A 79 15.37 -10.37 2.87
C ILE A 79 14.27 -10.81 1.89
N ALA A 80 14.66 -11.41 0.76
CA ALA A 80 13.71 -11.92 -0.23
C ALA A 80 12.74 -12.92 0.40
N THR A 81 13.25 -13.89 1.16
CA THR A 81 12.43 -14.88 1.85
C THR A 81 11.48 -14.24 2.88
N ASN A 82 11.99 -13.31 3.68
CA ASN A 82 11.19 -12.61 4.70
C ASN A 82 10.05 -11.77 4.10
N LEU A 83 10.22 -11.30 2.88
CA LEU A 83 9.21 -10.50 2.16
C LEU A 83 8.33 -11.36 1.22
N GLY A 84 8.52 -12.68 1.20
CA GLY A 84 7.70 -13.60 0.43
C GLY A 84 8.00 -13.65 -1.06
N TYR A 85 9.21 -13.29 -1.48
CA TYR A 85 9.68 -13.52 -2.84
C TYR A 85 10.13 -14.96 -3.04
N ASN A 86 9.98 -15.48 -4.25
CA ASN A 86 10.36 -16.86 -4.57
C ASN A 86 11.88 -17.08 -4.56
N ASN A 87 12.63 -16.04 -4.91
CA ASN A 87 14.08 -16.06 -4.96
C ASN A 87 14.67 -14.64 -4.84
N GLU A 88 15.99 -14.58 -4.68
CA GLU A 88 16.71 -13.31 -4.59
C GLU A 88 16.57 -12.45 -5.86
N SER A 89 16.56 -13.08 -7.04
CA SER A 89 16.44 -12.36 -8.31
C SER A 89 15.13 -11.61 -8.44
N ASP A 90 14.00 -12.26 -8.10
CA ASP A 90 12.69 -11.63 -8.11
C ASP A 90 12.62 -10.42 -7.15
N PHE A 91 13.24 -10.56 -5.99
CA PHE A 91 13.38 -9.44 -5.04
C PHE A 91 14.20 -8.29 -5.61
N VAL A 92 15.38 -8.60 -6.17
CA VAL A 92 16.28 -7.57 -6.75
C VAL A 92 15.58 -6.81 -7.88
N ASP A 93 14.87 -7.52 -8.76
CA ASP A 93 14.14 -6.91 -9.87
C ASP A 93 12.99 -6.03 -9.38
N SER A 94 12.18 -6.53 -8.45
CA SER A 94 11.07 -5.78 -7.85
C SER A 94 11.55 -4.53 -7.11
N PHE A 95 12.57 -4.66 -6.27
CA PHE A 95 13.13 -3.54 -5.52
C PHE A 95 13.73 -2.48 -6.45
N THR A 96 14.49 -2.91 -7.46
CA THR A 96 15.09 -2.00 -8.44
C THR A 96 14.03 -1.28 -9.25
N HIS A 97 12.95 -1.97 -9.64
CA HIS A 97 11.82 -1.36 -10.33
C HIS A 97 11.11 -0.31 -9.46
N SER A 98 10.85 -0.66 -8.20
CA SER A 98 10.10 0.21 -7.27
C SER A 98 10.91 1.43 -6.83
N ILE A 99 12.20 1.28 -6.59
CA ILE A 99 13.06 2.31 -6.00
C ILE A 99 13.94 3.00 -7.05
N GLY A 100 14.29 2.30 -8.13
CA GLY A 100 15.21 2.79 -9.15
C GLY A 100 16.69 2.59 -8.80
N GLN A 101 16.99 1.86 -7.72
CA GLN A 101 18.33 1.52 -7.28
C GLN A 101 18.37 0.05 -6.84
N SER A 102 19.44 -0.68 -7.22
CA SER A 102 19.56 -2.08 -6.80
C SER A 102 19.76 -2.21 -5.28
N PRO A 103 19.31 -3.31 -4.65
CA PRO A 103 19.48 -3.52 -3.22
C PRO A 103 20.93 -3.45 -2.75
N GLN A 104 21.86 -3.97 -3.53
CA GLN A 104 23.29 -3.92 -3.23
C GLN A 104 23.84 -2.50 -3.24
N SER A 105 23.48 -1.72 -4.26
CA SER A 105 23.87 -0.32 -4.38
C SER A 105 23.22 0.51 -3.29
N PHE A 106 21.96 0.25 -2.97
CA PHE A 106 21.25 0.91 -1.87
C PHE A 106 21.90 0.66 -0.51
N ARG A 107 22.38 -0.56 -0.25
CA ARG A 107 23.10 -0.90 0.99
C ARG A 107 24.40 -0.12 1.12
N GLN A 108 25.13 0.10 0.03
CA GLN A 108 26.42 0.81 0.03
C GLN A 108 26.25 2.33 0.09
N ALA A 109 25.32 2.86 -0.67
CA ALA A 109 25.07 4.29 -0.79
C ALA A 109 23.59 4.54 -1.08
N PRO A 110 22.73 4.55 -0.06
CA PRO A 110 21.30 4.71 -0.26
C PRO A 110 20.93 6.11 -0.77
N ASP A 111 20.23 6.16 -1.88
CA ASP A 111 19.62 7.40 -2.39
C ASP A 111 18.27 7.64 -1.70
N TRP A 112 18.33 8.18 -0.51
CA TRP A 112 17.15 8.48 0.29
C TRP A 112 16.19 9.48 -0.37
N ASN A 113 16.70 10.40 -1.17
CA ASN A 113 15.86 11.39 -1.85
C ASN A 113 14.96 10.70 -2.88
N ASN A 114 15.54 9.86 -3.71
CA ASN A 114 14.78 9.07 -4.69
C ASN A 114 13.84 8.08 -3.99
N PHE A 115 14.32 7.42 -2.93
CA PHE A 115 13.50 6.53 -2.11
C PHE A 115 12.25 7.23 -1.57
N PHE A 116 12.41 8.37 -0.90
CA PHE A 116 11.26 9.10 -0.37
C PHE A 116 10.33 9.65 -1.44
N ALA A 117 10.86 10.02 -2.61
CA ALA A 117 10.05 10.43 -3.74
C ALA A 117 9.16 9.28 -4.25
N LYS A 118 9.69 8.07 -4.32
CA LYS A 118 8.93 6.86 -4.71
C LYS A 118 7.93 6.41 -3.67
N GLN A 119 8.18 6.71 -2.39
CA GLN A 119 7.28 6.36 -1.28
C GLN A 119 6.20 7.42 -1.00
N GLN A 120 6.15 8.50 -1.76
CA GLN A 120 5.11 9.54 -1.63
C GLN A 120 3.69 8.98 -1.55
N PRO A 121 3.30 7.99 -2.36
CA PRO A 121 1.96 7.43 -2.28
C PRO A 121 1.62 6.84 -0.91
N LEU A 122 2.59 6.25 -0.19
CA LEU A 122 2.36 5.70 1.15
C LEU A 122 2.14 6.77 2.21
N LYS A 123 2.67 7.96 2.04
CA LYS A 123 2.47 9.08 2.99
C LYS A 123 1.02 9.53 3.06
N SER A 124 0.24 9.30 2.02
CA SER A 124 -1.19 9.58 2.03
C SER A 124 -1.96 8.72 3.05
N PHE A 125 -1.40 7.59 3.46
CA PHE A 125 -1.99 6.73 4.49
C PHE A 125 -1.76 7.25 5.91
N GLU A 126 -0.65 7.95 6.13
CA GLU A 126 -0.33 8.53 7.44
C GLU A 126 -1.06 9.85 7.68
N SER A 127 -1.36 10.57 6.61
CA SER A 127 -2.11 11.83 6.66
C SER A 127 -3.07 11.90 5.49
N PRO A 128 -4.26 11.33 5.62
CA PRO A 128 -5.28 11.40 4.56
C PRO A 128 -5.69 12.84 4.23
N GLN A 129 -5.26 13.79 5.06
CA GLN A 129 -5.72 15.18 4.98
C GLN A 129 -4.86 16.10 4.13
N ASP A 130 -3.58 15.77 3.88
CA ASP A 130 -2.67 16.76 3.32
C ASP A 130 -2.46 16.71 1.81
N GLY A 131 -2.81 15.64 1.16
CA GLY A 131 -2.41 15.47 -0.25
C GLY A 131 -3.52 15.39 -1.27
N MET A 132 -4.72 15.03 -0.86
CA MET A 132 -5.84 14.86 -1.78
C MET A 132 -6.85 15.98 -1.73
N LEU A 133 -6.52 16.96 -0.97
CA LEU A 133 -7.55 17.84 -0.50
C LEU A 133 -7.33 19.21 -1.09
N THR A 134 -7.78 19.31 -2.28
CA THR A 134 -8.27 20.55 -2.86
C THR A 134 -9.41 21.12 -1.98
N ALA A 135 -10.03 22.16 -2.38
CA ALA A 135 -11.09 22.87 -1.65
C ALA A 135 -12.23 22.00 -1.08
N ASP A 136 -12.30 20.74 -1.48
CA ASP A 136 -13.31 19.77 -1.01
C ASP A 136 -12.95 19.04 0.29
N VAL A 137 -11.77 19.33 0.85
CA VAL A 137 -11.26 18.71 2.08
C VAL A 137 -12.20 18.88 3.25
N GLU A 138 -12.79 20.01 3.37
CA GLU A 138 -13.67 20.36 4.47
C GLU A 138 -14.98 19.58 4.45
N ILE A 139 -15.48 19.33 3.25
CA ILE A 139 -16.63 18.46 3.02
C ILE A 139 -16.26 17.03 3.36
N VAL A 140 -15.01 16.78 3.34
CA VAL A 140 -14.50 15.48 3.14
C VAL A 140 -13.80 14.90 4.37
N SER A 141 -13.43 15.64 5.39
CA SER A 141 -12.81 14.99 6.54
C SER A 141 -13.73 13.98 7.24
N MET A 142 -15.05 14.20 7.15
CA MET A 142 -16.05 13.18 7.52
C MET A 142 -16.78 12.62 6.30
N ASP A 143 -16.92 13.41 5.29
CA ASP A 143 -17.77 13.15 4.13
C ASP A 143 -17.00 12.55 2.95
N ALA A 144 -15.69 12.57 2.93
CA ALA A 144 -14.88 11.97 1.88
C ALA A 144 -15.15 10.49 1.70
N LEU A 145 -15.28 9.77 2.79
CA LEU A 145 -15.65 8.36 2.76
C LEU A 145 -17.08 8.17 2.29
N THR A 146 -17.96 9.07 2.68
CA THR A 146 -19.34 9.06 2.22
C THR A 146 -19.44 9.35 0.74
N LEU A 147 -18.70 10.32 0.23
CA LEU A 147 -18.62 10.63 -1.21
C LEU A 147 -17.98 9.49 -1.99
N ALA A 148 -16.93 8.90 -1.49
CA ALA A 148 -16.31 7.74 -2.11
C ALA A 148 -17.27 6.54 -2.14
N SER A 149 -18.02 6.31 -1.08
CA SER A 149 -19.04 5.27 -1.03
C SER A 149 -20.16 5.50 -2.04
N VAL A 150 -20.63 6.72 -2.18
CA VAL A 150 -21.68 7.08 -3.15
C VAL A 150 -21.17 6.90 -4.58
N THR A 151 -19.99 7.38 -4.88
CA THR A 151 -19.36 7.21 -6.18
C THR A 151 -19.16 5.73 -6.51
N HIS A 152 -18.72 4.98 -5.52
CA HIS A 152 -18.49 3.56 -5.65
C HIS A 152 -19.80 2.79 -5.90
N ASN A 153 -20.86 3.10 -5.17
CA ASN A 153 -22.16 2.51 -5.41
C ASN A 153 -22.68 2.78 -6.84
N ALA A 154 -22.48 3.98 -7.33
CA ALA A 154 -22.84 4.32 -8.70
C ALA A 154 -22.05 3.51 -9.73
N LEU A 155 -20.75 3.32 -9.49
CA LEU A 155 -19.88 2.51 -10.36
C LEU A 155 -20.28 1.03 -10.36
N CYS A 156 -20.57 0.48 -9.18
CA CYS A 156 -20.96 -0.92 -9.08
C CYS A 156 -22.38 -1.18 -9.64
N GLN A 157 -23.27 -0.21 -9.56
CA GLN A 157 -24.59 -0.32 -10.15
C GLN A 157 -24.57 -0.22 -11.68
N GLY A 158 -23.58 0.47 -12.23
CA GLY A 158 -23.42 0.57 -13.68
C GLY A 158 -22.87 -0.69 -14.34
N ASN A 159 -22.33 -1.60 -13.56
CA ASN A 159 -21.73 -2.85 -14.05
C ASN A 159 -22.58 -4.10 -13.76
N ALA A 160 -23.73 -3.92 -13.19
CA ALA A 160 -24.64 -5.02 -12.89
C ALA A 160 -25.51 -5.39 -14.10
#